data_723fe9becc59118d19a128b038c7a9af
#
_entry.id   723fe9becc59118d19a128b038c7a9af
#
_cell.length_a   1.000
_cell.length_b   1.000
_cell.length_c   1.000
_cell.angle_alpha   90.00
_cell.angle_beta   90.00
_cell.angle_gamma   90.00
#
_symmetry.space_group_name_H-M   'P 1'
#
loop_
_entity.id
_entity.type
_entity.pdbx_description
1 polymer ?
#
loop_
_entity_poly.entity_id
_entity_poly.type
_entity_poly.pdbx_seq_one_letter_code
_entity_poly.pdbx_strand_id
1 'polypeptide(L)'
;GEITVWAHPYTDGTTGEGDMWKTFAADFESETGVKVNFEQIPWANRDQKILTALAAGQGPDVFYVIPDQMPQYAEQQLILDISQYVTDEELSGFVPTAIEATSWKGKQYGMPILQTAESLVYNKEILAELGVDENSLPTTWDEFKALAEKAKAAGYYAFSYAGGGSLNNTLYPFLWQAGGNVIDESNNILINKPEAVKSFELINEMYSKGWIPQDSITALDHDSLYFGGKLLAVNGSGISVNRLLAENPFEFVIAPPLKDAEQLTYGTVGMFVGSAISKNPEAAAEFMKYVTNTENQRTFNNITQYIPTRDDAKDIFDSQPYMAQLAGYTQYAKPGIIHPEGRNIMPLVQAEIQAMLEGKQSPQEAADKSAEAIDKLINK
;
A
#
# COMPACT_ATOMS: atom_id res chain seq x y z
N GLY A 1 10.81 12.33 -31.20
CA GLY A 1 9.56 11.72 -30.73
C GLY A 1 9.00 12.45 -29.53
N GLU A 2 7.79 12.06 -29.11
CA GLU A 2 7.23 12.54 -27.85
C GLU A 2 6.46 11.43 -27.16
N ILE A 3 6.39 11.47 -25.84
CA ILE A 3 5.58 10.59 -24.99
C ILE A 3 4.79 11.41 -23.96
N THR A 4 3.65 10.88 -23.56
CA THR A 4 2.83 11.44 -22.47
C THR A 4 2.95 10.53 -21.24
N VAL A 5 3.22 11.13 -20.07
CA VAL A 5 3.37 10.44 -18.80
C VAL A 5 2.32 10.93 -17.82
N TRP A 6 1.53 10.00 -17.29
CA TRP A 6 0.59 10.27 -16.20
C TRP A 6 1.13 9.76 -14.89
N ALA A 7 1.29 10.66 -13.95
CA ALA A 7 1.63 10.36 -12.55
C ALA A 7 0.63 10.98 -11.60
N HIS A 8 0.83 10.77 -10.33
CA HIS A 8 -0.06 11.30 -9.28
C HIS A 8 0.67 12.36 -8.45
N PRO A 9 -0.03 13.19 -7.68
CA PRO A 9 0.62 14.04 -6.69
C PRO A 9 1.14 13.17 -5.54
N TYR A 10 2.45 12.94 -5.48
CA TYR A 10 3.11 12.12 -4.44
C TYR A 10 3.39 12.94 -3.17
N THR A 11 3.25 14.25 -3.23
CA THR A 11 3.43 15.18 -2.12
C THR A 11 2.24 16.16 -2.06
N ASP A 12 2.25 17.04 -1.09
CA ASP A 12 1.27 18.14 -0.98
C ASP A 12 1.57 19.35 -1.90
N GLY A 13 2.59 19.24 -2.76
CA GLY A 13 2.99 20.28 -3.70
C GLY A 13 3.96 21.33 -3.14
N THR A 14 4.36 21.24 -1.87
CA THR A 14 5.26 22.21 -1.23
C THR A 14 6.75 21.81 -1.29
N THR A 15 7.07 20.62 -1.76
CA THR A 15 8.39 19.98 -1.64
C THR A 15 9.27 20.07 -2.88
N GLY A 16 8.82 20.74 -3.95
CA GLY A 16 9.57 20.83 -5.22
C GLY A 16 9.31 19.68 -6.19
N GLU A 17 8.26 18.87 -5.97
CA GLU A 17 7.89 17.76 -6.86
C GLU A 17 7.66 18.21 -8.30
N GLY A 18 6.94 19.33 -8.50
CA GLY A 18 6.68 19.85 -9.83
C GLY A 18 7.94 20.24 -10.60
N ASP A 19 8.92 20.82 -9.93
CA ASP A 19 10.21 21.19 -10.54
C ASP A 19 11.05 19.94 -10.84
N MET A 20 10.99 18.93 -9.99
CA MET A 20 11.63 17.62 -10.24
C MET A 20 11.13 16.99 -11.56
N TRP A 21 9.81 16.94 -11.76
CA TRP A 21 9.24 16.37 -13.00
C TRP A 21 9.63 17.16 -14.24
N LYS A 22 9.67 18.50 -14.14
CA LYS A 22 10.15 19.36 -15.24
C LYS A 22 11.61 19.07 -15.55
N THR A 23 12.44 18.92 -14.54
CA THR A 23 13.88 18.61 -14.70
C THR A 23 14.04 17.23 -15.35
N PHE A 24 13.35 16.21 -14.86
CA PHE A 24 13.41 14.87 -15.46
C PHE A 24 12.99 14.88 -16.93
N ALA A 25 11.93 15.61 -17.27
CA ALA A 25 11.47 15.72 -18.66
C ALA A 25 12.51 16.42 -19.56
N ALA A 26 13.10 17.51 -19.09
CA ALA A 26 14.09 18.28 -19.85
C ALA A 26 15.41 17.52 -20.05
N ASP A 27 15.88 16.84 -19.00
CA ASP A 27 17.11 16.06 -19.06
C ASP A 27 16.95 14.84 -19.97
N PHE A 28 15.83 14.12 -19.86
CA PHE A 28 15.52 13.01 -20.74
C PHE A 28 15.41 13.46 -22.22
N GLU A 29 14.78 14.58 -22.51
CA GLU A 29 14.72 15.14 -23.85
C GLU A 29 16.12 15.53 -24.38
N SER A 30 16.96 16.11 -23.53
CA SER A 30 18.34 16.44 -23.88
C SER A 30 19.19 15.22 -24.21
N GLU A 31 18.99 14.12 -23.50
CA GLU A 31 19.76 12.87 -23.70
C GLU A 31 19.27 12.05 -24.89
N THR A 32 17.97 12.01 -25.12
CA THR A 32 17.34 11.07 -26.06
C THR A 32 16.69 11.73 -27.28
N GLY A 33 16.46 13.03 -27.24
CA GLY A 33 15.67 13.73 -28.25
C GLY A 33 14.16 13.45 -28.17
N VAL A 34 13.70 12.81 -27.10
CA VAL A 34 12.28 12.50 -26.89
C VAL A 34 11.68 13.48 -25.89
N LYS A 35 10.68 14.24 -26.36
CA LYS A 35 9.94 15.15 -25.50
C LYS A 35 9.00 14.41 -24.57
N VAL A 36 8.96 14.79 -23.30
CA VAL A 36 8.06 14.25 -22.31
C VAL A 36 6.97 15.25 -21.93
N ASN A 37 5.72 14.93 -22.20
CA ASN A 37 4.55 15.67 -21.75
C ASN A 37 4.05 15.04 -20.46
N PHE A 38 4.29 15.71 -19.34
CA PHE A 38 3.97 15.22 -18.02
C PHE A 38 2.65 15.78 -17.52
N GLU A 39 1.75 14.92 -17.06
CA GLU A 39 0.46 15.29 -16.47
C GLU A 39 0.29 14.67 -15.09
N GLN A 40 -0.14 15.48 -14.12
CA GLN A 40 -0.56 14.99 -12.80
C GLN A 40 -2.05 14.66 -12.80
N ILE A 41 -2.35 13.42 -12.40
CA ILE A 41 -3.71 12.89 -12.31
C ILE A 41 -4.07 12.73 -10.84
N PRO A 42 -5.24 13.22 -10.37
CA PRO A 42 -5.67 13.01 -9.00
C PRO A 42 -5.75 11.53 -8.63
N TRP A 43 -5.49 11.21 -7.37
CA TRP A 43 -5.62 9.84 -6.86
C TRP A 43 -7.05 9.29 -6.94
N ALA A 44 -8.04 10.17 -6.74
CA ALA A 44 -9.45 9.79 -6.79
C ALA A 44 -9.87 9.34 -8.21
N ASN A 45 -10.57 8.21 -8.29
CA ASN A 45 -11.10 7.64 -9.54
C ASN A 45 -10.03 7.33 -10.61
N ARG A 46 -8.77 7.16 -10.20
CA ARG A 46 -7.65 6.92 -11.12
C ARG A 46 -7.85 5.70 -12.01
N ASP A 47 -8.34 4.59 -11.45
CA ASP A 47 -8.56 3.35 -12.21
C ASP A 47 -9.54 3.57 -13.35
N GLN A 48 -10.67 4.17 -13.07
CA GLN A 48 -11.69 4.46 -14.07
C GLN A 48 -11.18 5.41 -15.15
N LYS A 49 -10.44 6.46 -14.76
CA LYS A 49 -9.90 7.44 -15.71
C LYS A 49 -8.87 6.79 -16.66
N ILE A 50 -7.95 6.01 -16.12
CA ILE A 50 -6.92 5.32 -16.89
C ILE A 50 -7.56 4.28 -17.83
N LEU A 51 -8.41 3.39 -17.30
CA LEU A 51 -9.09 2.36 -18.09
C LEU A 51 -9.93 2.95 -19.23
N THR A 52 -10.66 4.02 -18.96
CA THR A 52 -11.48 4.73 -19.96
C THR A 52 -10.59 5.32 -21.05
N ALA A 53 -9.49 5.97 -20.71
CA ALA A 53 -8.57 6.56 -21.67
C ALA A 53 -7.88 5.50 -22.54
N LEU A 54 -7.42 4.40 -21.93
CA LEU A 54 -6.80 3.28 -22.67
C LEU A 54 -7.80 2.61 -23.62
N ALA A 55 -9.02 2.38 -23.18
CA ALA A 55 -10.09 1.81 -24.01
C ALA A 55 -10.45 2.70 -25.22
N ALA A 56 -10.36 4.02 -25.04
CA ALA A 56 -10.58 4.99 -26.10
C ALA A 56 -9.37 5.17 -27.05
N GLY A 57 -8.24 4.51 -26.78
CA GLY A 57 -7.00 4.69 -27.53
C GLY A 57 -6.37 6.08 -27.35
N GLN A 58 -6.66 6.77 -26.26
CA GLN A 58 -6.25 8.15 -25.94
C GLN A 58 -5.54 8.27 -24.59
N GLY A 59 -5.02 7.16 -24.09
CA GLY A 59 -4.29 7.12 -22.81
C GLY A 59 -2.85 7.62 -22.93
N PRO A 60 -2.14 7.71 -21.78
CA PRO A 60 -0.73 8.05 -21.75
C PRO A 60 0.14 6.93 -22.35
N ASP A 61 1.39 7.24 -22.67
CA ASP A 61 2.40 6.24 -23.02
C ASP A 61 2.97 5.53 -21.80
N VAL A 62 3.09 6.27 -20.68
CA VAL A 62 3.57 5.78 -19.37
C VAL A 62 2.62 6.26 -18.29
N PHE A 63 2.32 5.37 -17.34
CA PHE A 63 1.49 5.72 -16.20
C PHE A 63 1.83 4.90 -14.95
N TYR A 64 1.36 5.36 -13.79
CA TYR A 64 1.65 4.77 -12.49
C TYR A 64 0.57 3.75 -12.10
N VAL A 65 0.99 2.58 -11.61
CA VAL A 65 0.12 1.56 -11.00
C VAL A 65 0.78 0.94 -9.76
N ILE A 66 -0.01 0.19 -9.02
CA ILE A 66 0.45 -0.61 -7.87
C ILE A 66 0.21 -2.11 -8.15
N PRO A 67 0.83 -3.02 -7.38
CA PRO A 67 0.83 -4.45 -7.72
C PRO A 67 -0.54 -5.11 -7.77
N ASP A 68 -1.52 -4.67 -6.97
CA ASP A 68 -2.88 -5.23 -7.01
C ASP A 68 -3.73 -4.72 -8.19
N GLN A 69 -3.27 -3.70 -8.90
CA GLN A 69 -3.87 -3.23 -10.16
C GLN A 69 -3.26 -3.90 -11.39
N MET A 70 -1.96 -4.15 -11.36
CA MET A 70 -1.17 -4.57 -12.51
C MET A 70 -1.66 -5.85 -13.18
N PRO A 71 -2.05 -6.93 -12.47
CA PRO A 71 -2.53 -8.16 -13.12
C PRO A 71 -3.75 -7.96 -14.03
N GLN A 72 -4.70 -7.12 -13.65
CA GLN A 72 -5.86 -6.80 -14.47
C GLN A 72 -5.44 -6.14 -15.78
N TYR A 73 -4.53 -5.17 -15.71
CA TYR A 73 -4.03 -4.47 -16.90
C TYR A 73 -3.23 -5.41 -17.82
N ALA A 74 -2.43 -6.30 -17.23
CA ALA A 74 -1.65 -7.29 -17.99
C ALA A 74 -2.54 -8.31 -18.71
N GLU A 75 -3.53 -8.88 -18.02
CA GLU A 75 -4.47 -9.86 -18.59
C GLU A 75 -5.36 -9.25 -19.70
N GLN A 76 -5.72 -7.98 -19.56
CA GLN A 76 -6.46 -7.25 -20.59
C GLN A 76 -5.57 -6.71 -21.72
N GLN A 77 -4.27 -6.99 -21.67
CA GLN A 77 -3.28 -6.53 -22.68
C GLN A 77 -3.26 -5.00 -22.85
N LEU A 78 -3.46 -4.26 -21.74
CA LEU A 78 -3.46 -2.80 -21.71
C LEU A 78 -2.08 -2.21 -21.44
N ILE A 79 -1.17 -2.99 -20.88
CA ILE A 79 0.19 -2.57 -20.55
C ILE A 79 1.23 -3.38 -21.30
N LEU A 80 2.36 -2.75 -21.51
CA LEU A 80 3.48 -3.27 -22.30
C LEU A 80 4.27 -4.30 -21.50
N ASP A 81 4.51 -5.48 -22.09
CA ASP A 81 5.53 -6.39 -21.61
C ASP A 81 6.90 -5.78 -21.93
N ILE A 82 7.62 -5.33 -20.91
CA ILE A 82 8.91 -4.67 -21.07
C ILE A 82 10.10 -5.63 -21.00
N SER A 83 9.89 -6.93 -20.89
CA SER A 83 10.97 -7.91 -20.76
C SER A 83 12.00 -7.83 -21.90
N GLN A 84 11.59 -7.41 -23.08
CA GLN A 84 12.49 -7.22 -24.21
C GLN A 84 13.29 -5.91 -24.18
N TYR A 85 12.90 -4.95 -23.32
CA TYR A 85 13.52 -3.61 -23.24
C TYR A 85 14.42 -3.46 -22.01
N VAL A 86 14.44 -4.44 -21.11
CA VAL A 86 15.23 -4.43 -19.88
C VAL A 86 16.15 -5.63 -19.84
N THR A 87 17.32 -5.46 -19.26
CA THR A 87 18.30 -6.53 -19.05
C THR A 87 18.30 -6.96 -17.57
N ASP A 88 18.79 -8.17 -17.32
CA ASP A 88 18.98 -8.66 -15.94
C ASP A 88 19.94 -7.75 -15.13
N GLU A 89 20.94 -7.16 -15.80
CA GLU A 89 21.85 -6.21 -15.18
C GLU A 89 21.12 -4.93 -14.73
N GLU A 90 20.26 -4.36 -15.58
CA GLU A 90 19.44 -3.18 -15.25
C GLU A 90 18.49 -3.46 -14.08
N LEU A 91 17.95 -4.68 -13.97
CA LEU A 91 17.06 -5.07 -12.89
C LEU A 91 17.80 -5.42 -11.59
N SER A 92 19.07 -5.80 -11.66
CA SER A 92 19.84 -6.30 -10.49
C SER A 92 20.10 -5.24 -9.41
N GLY A 93 20.02 -3.97 -9.75
CA GLY A 93 20.17 -2.86 -8.78
C GLY A 93 18.95 -2.64 -7.88
N PHE A 94 17.82 -3.24 -8.23
CA PHE A 94 16.57 -3.13 -7.46
C PHE A 94 16.50 -4.20 -6.36
N VAL A 95 15.73 -3.88 -5.32
CA VAL A 95 15.35 -4.86 -4.30
C VAL A 95 14.60 -6.02 -4.99
N PRO A 96 14.99 -7.29 -4.78
CA PRO A 96 14.39 -8.43 -5.49
C PRO A 96 12.86 -8.51 -5.35
N THR A 97 12.33 -8.24 -4.15
CA THR A 97 10.87 -8.23 -3.91
C THR A 97 10.14 -7.12 -4.66
N ALA A 98 10.80 -6.00 -4.96
CA ALA A 98 10.23 -4.94 -5.78
C ALA A 98 10.11 -5.37 -7.26
N ILE A 99 11.10 -6.08 -7.78
CA ILE A 99 11.05 -6.64 -9.14
C ILE A 99 9.96 -7.72 -9.23
N GLU A 100 9.87 -8.59 -8.23
CA GLU A 100 8.80 -9.60 -8.16
C GLU A 100 7.42 -8.94 -8.17
N ALA A 101 7.22 -7.89 -7.37
CA ALA A 101 5.95 -7.15 -7.29
C ALA A 101 5.57 -6.41 -8.59
N THR A 102 6.50 -6.19 -9.49
CA THR A 102 6.31 -5.52 -10.78
C THR A 102 6.25 -6.50 -11.98
N SER A 103 6.22 -7.79 -11.68
CA SER A 103 6.17 -8.89 -12.65
C SER A 103 4.82 -9.63 -12.55
N TRP A 104 4.41 -10.24 -13.66
CA TRP A 104 3.23 -11.08 -13.73
C TRP A 104 3.45 -12.23 -14.71
N LYS A 105 3.20 -13.47 -14.25
CA LYS A 105 3.36 -14.69 -15.05
C LYS A 105 4.71 -14.77 -15.77
N GLY A 106 5.78 -14.42 -15.08
CA GLY A 106 7.16 -14.48 -15.59
C GLY A 106 7.56 -13.36 -16.55
N LYS A 107 6.73 -12.33 -16.70
CA LYS A 107 7.01 -11.16 -17.52
C LYS A 107 7.17 -9.91 -16.67
N GLN A 108 8.09 -9.05 -17.07
CA GLN A 108 8.28 -7.74 -16.43
C GLN A 108 7.36 -6.73 -17.09
N TYR A 109 6.54 -6.04 -16.29
CA TYR A 109 5.61 -5.01 -16.77
C TYR A 109 5.95 -3.62 -16.27
N GLY A 110 6.45 -3.50 -15.05
CA GLY A 110 6.71 -2.22 -14.43
C GLY A 110 8.16 -2.02 -14.02
N MET A 111 8.54 -0.75 -13.90
CA MET A 111 9.78 -0.34 -13.25
C MET A 111 9.43 0.29 -11.90
N PRO A 112 9.90 -0.28 -10.78
CA PRO A 112 9.51 0.19 -9.45
C PRO A 112 10.18 1.52 -9.11
N ILE A 113 9.43 2.46 -8.53
CA ILE A 113 9.91 3.81 -8.16
C ILE A 113 9.83 4.08 -6.66
N LEU A 114 8.91 3.43 -5.97
CA LEU A 114 8.68 3.62 -4.54
C LEU A 114 8.21 2.35 -3.88
N GLN A 115 8.44 2.26 -2.58
CA GLN A 115 7.78 1.27 -1.73
C GLN A 115 7.36 1.91 -0.41
N THR A 116 6.39 1.30 0.26
CA THR A 116 5.94 1.66 1.58
C THR A 116 5.98 0.45 2.51
N ALA A 117 5.95 0.71 3.80
CA ALA A 117 5.62 -0.28 4.81
C ALA A 117 4.78 0.41 5.86
N GLU A 118 3.71 -0.24 6.28
CA GLU A 118 2.94 0.20 7.42
C GLU A 118 3.43 -0.50 8.68
N SER A 119 3.30 0.19 9.80
CA SER A 119 3.61 -0.38 11.10
C SER A 119 2.81 0.32 12.19
N LEU A 120 2.83 -0.26 13.39
CA LEU A 120 2.15 0.34 14.52
C LEU A 120 2.90 1.59 14.99
N VAL A 121 2.18 2.70 15.04
CA VAL A 121 2.68 3.98 15.58
C VAL A 121 1.87 4.31 16.83
N TYR A 122 2.55 4.26 17.98
CA TYR A 122 1.94 4.46 19.28
C TYR A 122 2.12 5.89 19.78
N ASN A 123 1.07 6.44 20.40
CA ASN A 123 1.16 7.66 21.22
C ASN A 123 1.89 7.33 22.54
N LYS A 124 3.09 7.89 22.73
CA LYS A 124 3.91 7.65 23.93
C LYS A 124 3.30 8.20 25.21
N GLU A 125 2.53 9.28 25.13
CA GLU A 125 1.88 9.87 26.31
C GLU A 125 0.82 8.90 26.85
N ILE A 126 0.02 8.27 25.97
CA ILE A 126 -0.94 7.26 26.39
C ILE A 126 -0.23 6.01 26.94
N LEU A 127 0.84 5.55 26.30
CA LEU A 127 1.63 4.43 26.81
C LEU A 127 2.11 4.70 28.25
N ALA A 128 2.62 5.91 28.50
CA ALA A 128 3.09 6.31 29.83
C ALA A 128 1.96 6.29 30.86
N GLU A 129 0.77 6.81 30.52
CA GLU A 129 -0.40 6.75 31.40
C GLU A 129 -0.84 5.31 31.73
N LEU A 130 -0.67 4.39 30.77
CA LEU A 130 -0.98 2.98 30.94
C LEU A 130 0.13 2.22 31.70
N GLY A 131 1.25 2.86 32.02
CA GLY A 131 2.41 2.23 32.64
C GLY A 131 3.12 1.23 31.74
N VAL A 132 3.07 1.42 30.44
CA VAL A 132 3.69 0.54 29.44
C VAL A 132 5.03 1.13 29.00
N ASP A 133 6.09 0.32 29.09
CA ASP A 133 7.41 0.67 28.60
C ASP A 133 7.46 0.62 27.07
N GLU A 134 7.90 1.71 26.46
CA GLU A 134 8.07 1.81 25.01
C GLU A 134 9.06 0.79 24.42
N ASN A 135 9.91 0.19 25.23
CA ASN A 135 10.83 -0.87 24.83
C ASN A 135 10.22 -2.29 24.97
N SER A 136 8.99 -2.39 25.47
CA SER A 136 8.27 -3.66 25.70
C SER A 136 6.88 -3.64 25.08
N LEU A 137 6.79 -3.13 23.85
CA LEU A 137 5.54 -3.04 23.09
C LEU A 137 5.06 -4.43 22.65
N PRO A 138 3.76 -4.61 22.42
CA PRO A 138 3.22 -5.86 21.92
C PRO A 138 3.88 -6.31 20.61
N THR A 139 4.17 -7.60 20.53
CA THR A 139 4.69 -8.25 19.33
C THR A 139 3.69 -9.27 18.75
N THR A 140 2.74 -9.71 19.57
CA THR A 140 1.71 -10.69 19.19
C THR A 140 0.31 -10.11 19.33
N TRP A 141 -0.67 -10.77 18.73
CA TRP A 141 -2.08 -10.41 18.88
C TRP A 141 -2.53 -10.47 20.34
N ASP A 142 -2.14 -11.50 21.08
CA ASP A 142 -2.55 -11.66 22.49
C ASP A 142 -1.98 -10.55 23.37
N GLU A 143 -0.73 -10.16 23.16
CA GLU A 143 -0.11 -9.03 23.87
C GLU A 143 -0.80 -7.71 23.51
N PHE A 144 -1.16 -7.52 22.24
CA PHE A 144 -1.88 -6.34 21.79
C PHE A 144 -3.30 -6.28 22.39
N LYS A 145 -4.01 -7.40 22.45
CA LYS A 145 -5.33 -7.48 23.09
C LYS A 145 -5.27 -7.10 24.56
N ALA A 146 -4.24 -7.56 25.28
CA ALA A 146 -4.02 -7.17 26.66
C ALA A 146 -3.78 -5.66 26.84
N LEU A 147 -3.02 -5.05 25.93
CA LEU A 147 -2.81 -3.60 25.90
C LEU A 147 -4.10 -2.86 25.54
N ALA A 148 -4.89 -3.38 24.61
CA ALA A 148 -6.17 -2.81 24.21
C ALA A 148 -7.16 -2.75 25.37
N GLU A 149 -7.22 -3.78 26.21
CA GLU A 149 -8.04 -3.77 27.43
C GLU A 149 -7.61 -2.67 28.40
N LYS A 150 -6.31 -2.48 28.61
CA LYS A 150 -5.78 -1.40 29.44
C LYS A 150 -6.14 -0.02 28.88
N ALA A 151 -5.99 0.18 27.58
CA ALA A 151 -6.34 1.43 26.92
C ALA A 151 -7.83 1.74 27.08
N LYS A 152 -8.70 0.75 26.85
CA LYS A 152 -10.15 0.89 27.02
C LYS A 152 -10.53 1.24 28.47
N ALA A 153 -9.94 0.57 29.44
CA ALA A 153 -10.17 0.85 30.86
C ALA A 153 -9.76 2.28 31.26
N ALA A 154 -8.77 2.85 30.59
CA ALA A 154 -8.32 4.23 30.82
C ALA A 154 -9.10 5.27 29.98
N GLY A 155 -10.07 4.86 29.16
CA GLY A 155 -10.92 5.75 28.38
C GLY A 155 -10.40 6.07 26.98
N TYR A 156 -9.43 5.29 26.45
CA TYR A 156 -8.87 5.44 25.12
C TYR A 156 -9.37 4.35 24.17
N TYR A 157 -9.44 4.67 22.89
CA TYR A 157 -9.45 3.63 21.85
C TYR A 157 -8.04 3.06 21.67
N ALA A 158 -7.96 1.76 21.43
CA ALA A 158 -6.67 1.09 21.26
C ALA A 158 -6.09 1.25 19.86
N PHE A 159 -6.96 1.22 18.84
CA PHE A 159 -6.52 1.13 17.47
C PHE A 159 -7.50 1.80 16.50
N SER A 160 -7.00 2.20 15.33
CA SER A 160 -7.81 2.69 14.23
C SER A 160 -8.13 1.57 13.25
N TYR A 161 -9.41 1.28 13.08
CA TYR A 161 -9.92 0.45 12.00
C TYR A 161 -10.91 1.26 11.18
N ALA A 162 -10.51 1.70 9.99
CA ALA A 162 -11.31 2.54 9.12
C ALA A 162 -12.02 1.67 8.06
N GLY A 163 -13.16 1.08 8.42
CA GLY A 163 -13.86 0.07 7.62
C GLY A 163 -14.46 0.56 6.31
N GLY A 164 -14.50 1.88 6.08
CA GLY A 164 -14.82 2.48 4.78
C GLY A 164 -13.61 2.62 3.85
N GLY A 165 -12.40 2.39 4.36
CA GLY A 165 -11.17 2.47 3.60
C GLY A 165 -10.81 1.17 2.87
N SER A 166 -9.61 1.14 2.30
CA SER A 166 -9.10 -0.03 1.59
C SER A 166 -8.87 -1.23 2.51
N LEU A 167 -9.17 -2.43 2.04
CA LEU A 167 -8.84 -3.67 2.76
C LEU A 167 -7.34 -3.88 2.94
N ASN A 168 -6.52 -3.29 2.11
CA ASN A 168 -5.06 -3.29 2.27
C ASN A 168 -4.62 -2.71 3.63
N ASN A 169 -5.37 -1.72 4.13
CA ASN A 169 -5.08 -1.04 5.40
C ASN A 169 -5.93 -1.54 6.58
N THR A 170 -6.85 -2.44 6.34
CA THR A 170 -7.82 -2.90 7.35
C THR A 170 -7.76 -4.41 7.56
N LEU A 171 -8.44 -5.20 6.74
CA LEU A 171 -8.52 -6.65 6.90
C LEU A 171 -7.20 -7.36 6.57
N TYR A 172 -6.58 -7.03 5.44
CA TYR A 172 -5.52 -7.86 4.87
C TYR A 172 -4.28 -8.02 5.76
N PRO A 173 -3.80 -7.00 6.48
CA PRO A 173 -2.70 -7.22 7.43
C PRO A 173 -3.02 -8.31 8.47
N PHE A 174 -4.20 -8.29 9.06
CA PHE A 174 -4.64 -9.29 10.03
C PHE A 174 -4.83 -10.67 9.39
N LEU A 175 -5.40 -10.70 8.18
CA LEU A 175 -5.56 -11.91 7.40
C LEU A 175 -4.21 -12.62 7.16
N TRP A 176 -3.21 -11.89 6.72
CA TRP A 176 -1.87 -12.44 6.49
C TRP A 176 -1.17 -12.82 7.78
N GLN A 177 -1.30 -12.02 8.84
CA GLN A 177 -0.75 -12.36 10.16
C GLN A 177 -1.30 -13.68 10.70
N ALA A 178 -2.57 -13.97 10.44
CA ALA A 178 -3.18 -15.25 10.79
C ALA A 178 -2.76 -16.44 9.90
N GLY A 179 -1.95 -16.20 8.87
CA GLY A 179 -1.55 -17.22 7.89
C GLY A 179 -2.60 -17.46 6.80
N GLY A 180 -3.61 -16.58 6.70
CA GLY A 180 -4.68 -16.67 5.70
C GLY A 180 -4.34 -15.95 4.39
N ASN A 181 -5.20 -16.18 3.41
CA ASN A 181 -5.20 -15.44 2.13
C ASN A 181 -6.64 -15.34 1.63
N VAL A 182 -6.85 -14.52 0.62
CA VAL A 182 -8.17 -14.35 -0.03
C VAL A 182 -8.37 -15.38 -1.12
N ILE A 183 -7.43 -15.46 -2.03
CA ILE A 183 -7.43 -16.31 -3.22
C ILE A 183 -5.98 -16.60 -3.63
N ASP A 184 -5.69 -17.77 -4.15
CA ASP A 184 -4.38 -18.12 -4.65
C ASP A 184 -4.28 -18.00 -6.19
N GLU A 185 -3.08 -18.24 -6.72
CA GLU A 185 -2.79 -18.18 -8.15
C GLU A 185 -3.58 -19.21 -8.99
N SER A 186 -4.06 -20.28 -8.36
CA SER A 186 -4.89 -21.32 -8.98
C SER A 186 -6.39 -21.05 -8.86
N ASN A 187 -6.78 -19.85 -8.43
CA ASN A 187 -8.17 -19.46 -8.17
C ASN A 187 -8.87 -20.26 -7.05
N ASN A 188 -8.09 -20.84 -6.13
CA ASN A 188 -8.69 -21.40 -4.92
C ASN A 188 -9.07 -20.29 -3.97
N ILE A 189 -10.33 -20.23 -3.57
CA ILE A 189 -10.84 -19.24 -2.63
C ILE A 189 -10.49 -19.67 -1.22
N LEU A 190 -9.78 -18.82 -0.48
CA LEU A 190 -9.19 -19.14 0.83
C LEU A 190 -9.75 -18.28 1.97
N ILE A 191 -10.54 -17.26 1.66
CA ILE A 191 -10.98 -16.24 2.63
C ILE A 191 -11.86 -16.80 3.76
N ASN A 192 -12.49 -17.95 3.56
CA ASN A 192 -13.31 -18.63 4.56
C ASN A 192 -12.64 -19.87 5.18
N LYS A 193 -11.35 -20.07 4.95
CA LYS A 193 -10.57 -21.08 5.66
C LYS A 193 -10.34 -20.65 7.12
N PRO A 194 -10.10 -21.59 8.05
CA PRO A 194 -9.96 -21.27 9.47
C PRO A 194 -8.98 -20.16 9.78
N GLU A 195 -7.84 -20.11 9.09
CA GLU A 195 -6.81 -19.08 9.28
C GLU A 195 -7.35 -17.70 8.91
N ALA A 196 -8.07 -17.60 7.80
CA ALA A 196 -8.65 -16.34 7.36
C ALA A 196 -9.79 -15.88 8.29
N VAL A 197 -10.64 -16.78 8.75
CA VAL A 197 -11.74 -16.48 9.68
C VAL A 197 -11.25 -15.86 10.97
N LYS A 198 -10.08 -16.25 11.48
CA LYS A 198 -9.45 -15.62 12.64
C LYS A 198 -9.31 -14.11 12.53
N SER A 199 -9.05 -13.58 11.33
CA SER A 199 -8.95 -12.15 11.11
C SER A 199 -10.30 -11.44 11.20
N PHE A 200 -11.37 -12.06 10.73
CA PHE A 200 -12.74 -11.56 10.93
C PHE A 200 -13.13 -11.56 12.41
N GLU A 201 -12.77 -12.64 13.13
CA GLU A 201 -13.01 -12.77 14.56
C GLU A 201 -12.28 -11.67 15.35
N LEU A 202 -11.01 -11.36 15.01
CA LEU A 202 -10.24 -10.30 15.67
C LEU A 202 -10.89 -8.93 15.46
N ILE A 203 -11.29 -8.60 14.24
CA ILE A 203 -11.95 -7.32 13.93
C ILE A 203 -13.27 -7.21 14.69
N ASN A 204 -14.07 -8.27 14.70
CA ASN A 204 -15.33 -8.32 15.43
C ASN A 204 -15.12 -8.18 16.95
N GLU A 205 -14.09 -8.80 17.49
CA GLU A 205 -13.70 -8.67 18.90
C GLU A 205 -13.31 -7.23 19.24
N MET A 206 -12.45 -6.62 18.44
CA MET A 206 -12.02 -5.23 18.64
C MET A 206 -13.22 -4.26 18.66
N TYR A 207 -14.17 -4.47 17.78
CA TYR A 207 -15.38 -3.64 17.71
C TYR A 207 -16.32 -3.90 18.90
N SER A 208 -16.62 -5.15 19.19
CA SER A 208 -17.57 -5.51 20.27
C SER A 208 -17.07 -5.13 21.65
N LYS A 209 -15.76 -5.16 21.87
CA LYS A 209 -15.12 -4.74 23.12
C LYS A 209 -14.88 -3.21 23.19
N GLY A 210 -15.16 -2.49 22.13
CA GLY A 210 -14.97 -1.05 22.06
C GLY A 210 -13.51 -0.62 22.05
N TRP A 211 -12.61 -1.46 21.56
CA TRP A 211 -11.19 -1.11 21.39
C TRP A 211 -10.97 -0.21 20.17
N ILE A 212 -11.86 -0.26 19.20
CA ILE A 212 -11.91 0.63 18.05
C ILE A 212 -13.15 1.51 18.10
N PRO A 213 -13.15 2.69 17.44
CA PRO A 213 -14.30 3.61 17.43
C PRO A 213 -15.58 2.97 16.89
N GLN A 214 -16.73 3.46 17.35
CA GLN A 214 -18.03 2.94 16.91
C GLN A 214 -18.34 3.21 15.43
N ASP A 215 -17.77 4.27 14.86
CA ASP A 215 -17.91 4.61 13.44
C ASP A 215 -16.94 3.81 12.53
N SER A 216 -16.13 2.93 13.10
CA SER A 216 -15.20 2.04 12.36
C SER A 216 -15.87 1.24 11.25
N ILE A 217 -17.18 1.05 11.27
CA ILE A 217 -17.91 0.32 10.21
C ILE A 217 -17.73 1.02 8.85
N THR A 218 -17.81 2.35 8.83
CA THR A 218 -17.82 3.15 7.60
C THR A 218 -16.83 4.30 7.57
N ALA A 219 -16.09 4.54 8.65
CA ALA A 219 -15.10 5.59 8.72
C ALA A 219 -14.02 5.42 7.65
N LEU A 220 -13.58 6.52 7.06
CA LEU A 220 -12.49 6.55 6.08
C LEU A 220 -11.12 6.71 6.76
N ASP A 221 -11.09 7.36 7.91
CA ASP A 221 -9.92 7.53 8.77
C ASP A 221 -10.36 7.82 10.22
N HIS A 222 -9.40 7.86 11.14
CA HIS A 222 -9.58 8.32 12.52
C HIS A 222 -8.53 9.36 12.90
N ASP A 223 -8.05 10.13 11.94
CA ASP A 223 -6.98 11.11 12.14
C ASP A 223 -7.30 12.10 13.26
N SER A 224 -8.53 12.63 13.29
CA SER A 224 -8.94 13.57 14.34
C SER A 224 -8.85 12.97 15.75
N LEU A 225 -9.17 11.68 15.92
CA LEU A 225 -9.05 11.00 17.21
C LEU A 225 -7.59 10.74 17.56
N TYR A 226 -6.80 10.31 16.58
CA TYR A 226 -5.39 9.99 16.80
C TYR A 226 -4.57 11.25 17.11
N PHE A 227 -4.62 12.26 16.26
CA PHE A 227 -3.92 13.53 16.48
C PHE A 227 -4.48 14.32 17.66
N GLY A 228 -5.73 14.07 18.03
CA GLY A 228 -6.37 14.62 19.26
C GLY A 228 -6.03 13.87 20.55
N GLY A 229 -5.17 12.85 20.50
CA GLY A 229 -4.73 12.11 21.69
C GLY A 229 -5.80 11.20 22.32
N LYS A 230 -6.76 10.70 21.54
CA LYS A 230 -7.85 9.82 21.99
C LYS A 230 -7.65 8.35 21.61
N LEU A 231 -6.66 8.06 20.80
CA LEU A 231 -6.41 6.76 20.20
C LEU A 231 -4.94 6.37 20.39
N LEU A 232 -4.70 5.15 20.90
CA LEU A 232 -3.37 4.71 21.30
C LEU A 232 -2.45 4.45 20.11
N ALA A 233 -2.94 3.75 19.08
CA ALA A 233 -2.11 3.32 17.98
C ALA A 233 -2.86 3.31 16.64
N VAL A 234 -2.10 3.53 15.57
CA VAL A 234 -2.56 3.41 14.18
C VAL A 234 -1.57 2.56 13.38
N ASN A 235 -2.01 1.97 12.30
CA ASN A 235 -1.09 1.58 11.22
C ASN A 235 -0.66 2.85 10.50
N GLY A 236 0.61 3.18 10.59
CA GLY A 236 1.19 4.35 9.97
C GLY A 236 2.27 4.02 8.95
N SER A 237 2.35 4.81 7.91
CA SER A 237 3.41 4.82 6.92
C SER A 237 4.32 6.03 7.10
N GLY A 238 5.29 6.22 6.19
CA GLY A 238 6.14 7.41 6.18
C GLY A 238 5.35 8.72 6.12
N ILE A 239 4.21 8.76 5.46
CA ILE A 239 3.32 9.94 5.41
C ILE A 239 2.81 10.27 6.82
N SER A 240 2.33 9.27 7.56
CA SER A 240 1.84 9.45 8.93
C SER A 240 2.95 9.94 9.86
N VAL A 241 4.13 9.35 9.75
CA VAL A 241 5.31 9.72 10.56
C VAL A 241 5.76 11.15 10.26
N ASN A 242 5.85 11.53 9.01
CA ASN A 242 6.22 12.89 8.63
C ASN A 242 5.20 13.93 9.10
N ARG A 243 3.92 13.59 9.07
CA ARG A 243 2.86 14.44 9.61
C ARG A 243 3.00 14.59 11.13
N LEU A 244 3.26 13.51 11.87
CA LEU A 244 3.51 13.57 13.32
C LEU A 244 4.72 14.45 13.65
N LEU A 245 5.79 14.36 12.89
CA LEU A 245 6.97 15.20 13.06
C LEU A 245 6.69 16.69 12.79
N ALA A 246 5.88 16.97 11.78
CA ALA A 246 5.54 18.35 11.39
C ALA A 246 4.55 19.01 12.36
N GLU A 247 3.49 18.31 12.73
CA GLU A 247 2.43 18.84 13.62
C GLU A 247 2.79 18.72 15.11
N ASN A 248 3.64 17.76 15.46
CA ASN A 248 4.12 17.49 16.82
C ASN A 248 3.01 17.48 17.89
N PRO A 249 1.92 16.71 17.69
CA PRO A 249 0.79 16.68 18.64
C PRO A 249 1.14 15.96 19.93
N PHE A 250 2.03 14.98 19.89
CA PHE A 250 2.53 14.17 21.00
C PHE A 250 3.82 13.45 20.57
N GLU A 251 4.58 12.94 21.52
CA GLU A 251 5.69 12.01 21.21
C GLU A 251 5.14 10.64 20.80
N PHE A 252 5.80 9.99 19.86
CA PHE A 252 5.40 8.69 19.34
C PHE A 252 6.56 7.71 19.27
N VAL A 253 6.21 6.43 19.17
CA VAL A 253 7.16 5.33 18.95
C VAL A 253 6.58 4.40 17.89
N ILE A 254 7.46 3.90 17.02
CA ILE A 254 7.13 2.93 15.97
C ILE A 254 7.51 1.54 16.46
N ALA A 255 6.61 0.58 16.29
CA ALA A 255 6.84 -0.83 16.60
C ALA A 255 6.77 -1.68 15.34
N PRO A 256 7.44 -2.85 15.31
CA PRO A 256 7.29 -3.82 14.24
C PRO A 256 5.84 -4.28 14.09
N PRO A 257 5.45 -4.79 12.91
CA PRO A 257 4.14 -5.39 12.72
C PRO A 257 3.90 -6.52 13.73
N LEU A 258 2.64 -6.68 14.13
CA LEU A 258 2.23 -7.79 14.98
C LEU A 258 2.38 -9.14 14.26
N LYS A 259 2.47 -10.18 15.08
CA LYS A 259 2.52 -11.57 14.66
C LYS A 259 1.37 -12.37 15.29
N ASP A 260 0.75 -13.25 14.50
CA ASP A 260 0.02 -14.41 14.98
C ASP A 260 0.74 -15.66 14.45
N ALA A 261 0.37 -16.22 13.31
CA ALA A 261 1.15 -17.25 12.62
C ALA A 261 2.37 -16.66 11.91
N GLU A 262 2.18 -15.49 11.27
CA GLU A 262 3.18 -14.79 10.48
C GLU A 262 3.34 -13.33 10.96
N GLN A 263 4.53 -12.77 10.79
CA GLN A 263 4.77 -11.35 11.03
C GLN A 263 4.72 -10.59 9.71
N LEU A 264 3.55 -10.05 9.39
CA LEU A 264 3.30 -9.39 8.11
C LEU A 264 2.53 -8.09 8.29
N THR A 265 2.65 -7.22 7.31
CA THR A 265 1.93 -5.95 7.21
C THR A 265 1.63 -5.63 5.75
N TYR A 266 0.92 -4.55 5.52
CA TYR A 266 0.76 -3.98 4.19
C TYR A 266 1.91 -3.04 3.85
N GLY A 267 2.36 -3.12 2.61
CA GLY A 267 3.23 -2.13 2.00
C GLY A 267 3.20 -2.30 0.50
N THR A 268 3.04 -1.21 -0.23
CA THR A 268 2.97 -1.26 -1.69
C THR A 268 4.32 -1.04 -2.34
N VAL A 269 4.40 -1.41 -3.63
CA VAL A 269 5.48 -1.07 -4.55
C VAL A 269 4.87 -0.29 -5.70
N GLY A 270 5.07 1.02 -5.72
CA GLY A 270 4.62 1.84 -6.83
C GLY A 270 5.54 1.66 -8.04
N MET A 271 4.94 1.56 -9.23
CA MET A 271 5.66 1.35 -10.46
C MET A 271 5.14 2.23 -11.60
N PHE A 272 6.02 2.53 -12.54
CA PHE A 272 5.59 3.00 -13.85
C PHE A 272 5.46 1.81 -14.81
N VAL A 273 4.42 1.84 -15.61
CA VAL A 273 4.14 0.87 -16.68
C VAL A 273 4.00 1.59 -18.01
N GLY A 274 4.36 0.92 -19.10
CA GLY A 274 4.12 1.40 -20.45
C GLY A 274 2.73 0.98 -20.94
N SER A 275 2.08 1.84 -21.70
CA SER A 275 0.80 1.52 -22.36
C SER A 275 1.02 0.65 -23.58
N ALA A 276 0.20 -0.39 -23.74
CA ALA A 276 0.20 -1.24 -24.94
C ALA A 276 -0.24 -0.48 -26.21
N ILE A 277 -0.94 0.64 -26.07
CA ILE A 277 -1.35 1.50 -27.20
C ILE A 277 -0.31 2.55 -27.58
N SER A 278 0.82 2.63 -26.86
CA SER A 278 1.88 3.60 -27.15
C SER A 278 2.39 3.42 -28.58
N LYS A 279 2.55 4.54 -29.26
CA LYS A 279 3.17 4.57 -30.59
C LYS A 279 4.71 4.60 -30.52
N ASN A 280 5.25 4.82 -29.31
CA ASN A 280 6.67 4.92 -29.03
C ASN A 280 7.05 3.99 -27.83
N PRO A 281 6.83 2.65 -27.93
CA PRO A 281 7.03 1.74 -26.81
C PRO A 281 8.48 1.70 -26.31
N GLU A 282 9.46 1.84 -27.21
CA GLU A 282 10.88 1.92 -26.84
C GLU A 282 11.17 3.16 -25.99
N ALA A 283 10.66 4.33 -26.42
CA ALA A 283 10.83 5.56 -25.67
C ALA A 283 10.12 5.52 -24.30
N ALA A 284 8.95 4.88 -24.24
CA ALA A 284 8.23 4.65 -22.99
C ALA A 284 9.07 3.79 -22.02
N ALA A 285 9.63 2.68 -22.48
CA ALA A 285 10.49 1.81 -21.69
C ALA A 285 11.78 2.52 -21.25
N GLU A 286 12.42 3.28 -22.14
CA GLU A 286 13.61 4.08 -21.80
C GLU A 286 13.31 5.15 -20.73
N PHE A 287 12.16 5.83 -20.84
CA PHE A 287 11.75 6.79 -19.78
C PHE A 287 11.51 6.10 -18.43
N MET A 288 10.88 4.92 -18.43
CA MET A 288 10.67 4.15 -17.20
C MET A 288 12.01 3.76 -16.54
N LYS A 289 13.00 3.33 -17.32
CA LYS A 289 14.36 3.06 -16.83
C LYS A 289 15.06 4.32 -16.33
N TYR A 290 14.94 5.42 -17.06
CA TYR A 290 15.52 6.70 -16.70
C TYR A 290 15.00 7.21 -15.36
N VAL A 291 13.68 7.28 -15.18
CA VAL A 291 13.06 7.82 -13.96
C VAL A 291 13.32 6.96 -12.74
N THR A 292 13.60 5.67 -12.93
CA THR A 292 13.85 4.71 -11.85
C THR A 292 15.34 4.35 -11.68
N ASN A 293 16.25 5.03 -12.38
CA ASN A 293 17.67 4.84 -12.15
C ASN A 293 18.08 5.33 -10.73
N THR A 294 19.28 4.97 -10.29
CA THR A 294 19.76 5.26 -8.92
C THR A 294 19.69 6.74 -8.58
N GLU A 295 20.17 7.62 -9.45
CA GLU A 295 20.23 9.06 -9.21
C GLU A 295 18.82 9.67 -9.14
N ASN A 296 17.96 9.33 -10.08
CA ASN A 296 16.60 9.84 -10.15
C ASN A 296 15.72 9.28 -9.02
N GLN A 297 15.91 8.02 -8.62
CA GLN A 297 15.27 7.50 -7.41
C GLN A 297 15.72 8.24 -6.15
N ARG A 298 17.00 8.52 -5.99
CA ARG A 298 17.48 9.33 -4.86
C ARG A 298 16.79 10.68 -4.81
N THR A 299 16.69 11.37 -5.94
CA THR A 299 15.98 12.65 -6.04
C THR A 299 14.50 12.49 -5.72
N PHE A 300 13.81 11.56 -6.35
CA PHE A 300 12.39 11.31 -6.15
C PHE A 300 12.07 10.93 -4.70
N ASN A 301 12.79 9.98 -4.13
CA ASN A 301 12.50 9.48 -2.79
C ASN A 301 12.90 10.48 -1.68
N ASN A 302 13.92 11.31 -1.89
CA ASN A 302 14.22 12.42 -0.98
C ASN A 302 13.09 13.47 -0.95
N ILE A 303 12.52 13.79 -2.10
CA ILE A 303 11.42 14.77 -2.21
C ILE A 303 10.12 14.19 -1.66
N THR A 304 9.78 12.97 -2.06
CA THR A 304 8.48 12.33 -1.72
C THR A 304 8.47 11.67 -0.36
N GLN A 305 9.63 11.32 0.19
CA GLN A 305 9.80 10.55 1.42
C GLN A 305 9.21 9.13 1.34
N TYR A 306 8.97 8.61 0.14
CA TYR A 306 8.76 7.19 -0.06
C TYR A 306 10.08 6.42 0.00
N ILE A 307 10.00 5.13 0.33
CA ILE A 307 11.18 4.27 0.44
C ILE A 307 11.68 3.89 -0.95
N PRO A 308 12.98 4.00 -1.24
CA PRO A 308 13.55 3.58 -2.51
C PRO A 308 13.37 2.08 -2.78
N THR A 309 13.23 1.73 -4.04
CA THR A 309 13.15 0.33 -4.51
C THR A 309 14.50 -0.22 -4.96
N ARG A 310 15.57 0.57 -4.83
CA ARG A 310 16.93 0.19 -5.21
C ARG A 310 17.81 0.00 -3.99
N ASP A 311 18.61 -1.06 -3.97
CA ASP A 311 19.59 -1.32 -2.92
C ASP A 311 20.65 -0.23 -2.83
N ASP A 312 21.03 0.35 -3.97
CA ASP A 312 22.04 1.41 -4.08
C ASP A 312 21.51 2.83 -3.76
N ALA A 313 20.24 2.94 -3.35
CA ALA A 313 19.64 4.20 -2.93
C ALA A 313 19.04 4.15 -1.52
N LYS A 314 19.10 3.03 -0.82
CA LYS A 314 18.43 2.84 0.49
C LYS A 314 19.04 3.64 1.64
N ASP A 315 20.26 4.15 1.47
CA ASP A 315 20.97 4.96 2.48
C ASP A 315 20.43 6.40 2.62
N ILE A 316 19.50 6.83 1.78
CA ILE A 316 18.95 8.21 1.84
C ILE A 316 18.29 8.53 3.18
N PHE A 317 17.83 7.53 3.93
CA PHE A 317 17.18 7.70 5.24
C PHE A 317 18.10 7.45 6.44
N ASP A 318 19.40 7.21 6.27
CA ASP A 318 20.32 6.91 7.36
C ASP A 318 20.35 8.00 8.45
N SER A 319 20.11 9.26 8.08
CA SER A 319 20.01 10.39 9.02
C SER A 319 18.59 10.64 9.58
N GLN A 320 17.61 9.83 9.19
CA GLN A 320 16.19 9.95 9.57
C GLN A 320 15.74 8.67 10.29
N PRO A 321 15.90 8.57 11.63
CA PRO A 321 15.73 7.29 12.36
C PRO A 321 14.37 6.61 12.15
N TYR A 322 13.27 7.37 12.11
CA TYR A 322 11.94 6.80 11.89
C TYR A 322 11.76 6.25 10.47
N MET A 323 12.27 6.98 9.47
CA MET A 323 12.20 6.53 8.08
C MET A 323 13.12 5.33 7.84
N ALA A 324 14.29 5.30 8.45
CA ALA A 324 15.18 4.14 8.41
C ALA A 324 14.54 2.90 9.05
N GLN A 325 13.81 3.09 10.15
CA GLN A 325 13.07 2.01 10.82
C GLN A 325 11.96 1.46 9.92
N LEU A 326 11.13 2.32 9.32
CA LEU A 326 10.09 1.90 8.38
C LEU A 326 10.67 1.22 7.14
N ALA A 327 11.80 1.71 6.61
CA ALA A 327 12.50 1.07 5.51
C ALA A 327 12.92 -0.37 5.85
N GLY A 328 13.33 -0.62 7.10
CA GLY A 328 13.61 -1.97 7.60
C GLY A 328 12.39 -2.89 7.65
N TYR A 329 11.18 -2.33 7.76
CA TYR A 329 9.94 -3.12 7.83
C TYR A 329 9.39 -3.51 6.45
N THR A 330 9.97 -3.05 5.37
CA THR A 330 9.60 -3.53 4.01
C THR A 330 9.77 -5.04 3.87
N GLN A 331 10.64 -5.66 4.67
CA GLN A 331 10.80 -7.12 4.73
C GLN A 331 9.52 -7.87 5.17
N TYR A 332 8.62 -7.19 5.89
CA TYR A 332 7.34 -7.75 6.37
C TYR A 332 6.16 -7.38 5.47
N ALA A 333 6.37 -6.57 4.45
CA ALA A 333 5.30 -6.00 3.66
C ALA A 333 4.80 -6.94 2.56
N LYS A 334 3.48 -7.01 2.42
CA LYS A 334 2.80 -7.62 1.27
C LYS A 334 2.01 -6.56 0.52
N PRO A 335 2.05 -6.56 -0.82
CA PRO A 335 1.54 -5.46 -1.64
C PRO A 335 0.04 -5.56 -1.99
N GLY A 336 -0.72 -6.34 -1.27
CA GLY A 336 -2.14 -6.57 -1.55
C GLY A 336 -2.41 -7.96 -2.11
N ILE A 337 -3.59 -8.15 -2.68
CA ILE A 337 -3.97 -9.40 -3.33
C ILE A 337 -3.61 -9.29 -4.82
N ILE A 338 -2.61 -10.06 -5.23
CA ILE A 338 -2.09 -10.04 -6.60
C ILE A 338 -2.91 -11.02 -7.43
N HIS A 339 -3.96 -10.51 -8.02
CA HIS A 339 -4.92 -11.26 -8.83
C HIS A 339 -5.63 -10.29 -9.79
N PRO A 340 -6.03 -10.69 -11.01
CA PRO A 340 -6.75 -9.82 -11.94
C PRO A 340 -8.02 -9.19 -11.36
N GLU A 341 -8.70 -9.92 -10.47
CA GLU A 341 -9.90 -9.44 -9.77
C GLU A 341 -9.61 -8.86 -8.38
N GLY A 342 -8.33 -8.70 -7.99
CA GLY A 342 -7.93 -8.28 -6.64
C GLY A 342 -8.62 -7.00 -6.16
N ARG A 343 -8.73 -6.01 -7.02
CA ARG A 343 -9.42 -4.73 -6.72
C ARG A 343 -10.95 -4.88 -6.67
N ASN A 344 -11.52 -5.72 -7.52
CA ASN A 344 -12.96 -5.96 -7.58
C ASN A 344 -13.46 -6.82 -6.41
N ILE A 345 -12.58 -7.62 -5.80
CA ILE A 345 -12.86 -8.41 -4.60
C ILE A 345 -13.09 -7.51 -3.37
N MET A 346 -12.33 -6.43 -3.24
CA MET A 346 -12.35 -5.59 -2.04
C MET A 346 -13.75 -5.10 -1.62
N PRO A 347 -14.57 -4.48 -2.48
CA PRO A 347 -15.89 -3.99 -2.08
C PRO A 347 -16.84 -5.12 -1.67
N LEU A 348 -16.69 -6.32 -2.24
CA LEU A 348 -17.51 -7.48 -1.90
C LEU A 348 -17.24 -7.95 -0.46
N VAL A 349 -15.97 -8.06 -0.10
CA VAL A 349 -15.55 -8.48 1.25
C VAL A 349 -15.84 -7.38 2.27
N GLN A 350 -15.61 -6.12 1.92
CA GLN A 350 -15.89 -4.97 2.78
C GLN A 350 -17.36 -4.92 3.19
N ALA A 351 -18.29 -5.18 2.28
CA ALA A 351 -19.72 -5.21 2.57
C ALA A 351 -20.06 -6.29 3.62
N GLU A 352 -19.44 -7.45 3.56
CA GLU A 352 -19.67 -8.54 4.51
C GLU A 352 -19.08 -8.24 5.89
N ILE A 353 -17.92 -7.59 5.96
CA ILE A 353 -17.35 -7.12 7.23
C ILE A 353 -18.24 -6.06 7.87
N GLN A 354 -18.74 -5.11 7.10
CA GLN A 354 -19.66 -4.08 7.60
C GLN A 354 -20.93 -4.71 8.17
N ALA A 355 -21.54 -5.67 7.48
CA ALA A 355 -22.69 -6.41 7.98
C ALA A 355 -22.39 -7.20 9.28
N MET A 356 -21.21 -7.77 9.39
CA MET A 356 -20.74 -8.44 10.60
C MET A 356 -20.63 -7.46 11.77
N LEU A 357 -20.01 -6.32 11.59
CA LEU A 357 -19.87 -5.29 12.63
C LEU A 357 -21.20 -4.65 13.03
N GLU A 358 -22.17 -4.61 12.11
CA GLU A 358 -23.55 -4.23 12.41
C GLU A 358 -24.34 -5.29 13.20
N GLY A 359 -23.72 -6.45 13.47
CA GLY A 359 -24.36 -7.55 14.20
C GLY A 359 -25.34 -8.39 13.38
N LYS A 360 -25.32 -8.28 12.06
CA LYS A 360 -26.23 -9.00 11.15
C LYS A 360 -25.80 -10.43 10.87
N GLN A 361 -24.55 -10.76 11.11
CA GLN A 361 -23.97 -12.06 10.83
C GLN A 361 -22.72 -12.29 11.68
N SER A 362 -22.34 -13.57 11.85
CA SER A 362 -21.13 -13.97 12.56
C SER A 362 -19.87 -13.76 11.68
N PRO A 363 -18.65 -13.81 12.28
CA PRO A 363 -17.40 -13.80 11.52
C PRO A 363 -17.32 -14.92 10.46
N GLN A 364 -17.73 -16.13 10.81
CA GLN A 364 -17.74 -17.25 9.86
C GLN A 364 -18.73 -17.01 8.71
N GLU A 365 -19.93 -16.53 9.01
CA GLU A 365 -20.92 -16.21 7.97
C GLU A 365 -20.44 -15.09 7.06
N ALA A 366 -19.77 -14.07 7.59
CA ALA A 366 -19.18 -12.99 6.79
C ALA A 366 -18.09 -13.53 5.85
N ALA A 367 -17.22 -14.40 6.33
CA ALA A 367 -16.19 -15.04 5.53
C ALA A 367 -16.79 -15.97 4.46
N ASP A 368 -17.80 -16.77 4.79
CA ASP A 368 -18.48 -17.67 3.83
C ASP A 368 -19.18 -16.87 2.72
N LYS A 369 -19.90 -15.82 3.07
CA LYS A 369 -20.54 -14.93 2.07
C LYS A 369 -19.54 -14.18 1.21
N SER A 370 -18.41 -13.80 1.78
CA SER A 370 -17.29 -13.23 1.01
C SER A 370 -16.78 -14.24 -0.02
N ALA A 371 -16.59 -15.50 0.38
CA ALA A 371 -16.16 -16.57 -0.52
C ALA A 371 -17.18 -16.81 -1.65
N GLU A 372 -18.48 -16.84 -1.33
CA GLU A 372 -19.54 -16.97 -2.33
C GLU A 372 -19.54 -15.80 -3.33
N ALA A 373 -19.36 -14.56 -2.85
CA ALA A 373 -19.31 -13.39 -3.71
C ALA A 373 -18.10 -13.40 -4.64
N ILE A 374 -16.95 -13.84 -4.14
CA ILE A 374 -15.72 -14.00 -4.93
C ILE A 374 -15.93 -15.09 -5.98
N ASP A 375 -16.52 -16.25 -5.61
CA ASP A 375 -16.81 -17.34 -6.55
C ASP A 375 -17.67 -16.87 -7.72
N LYS A 376 -18.72 -16.10 -7.43
CA LYS A 376 -19.58 -15.50 -8.46
C LYS A 376 -18.85 -14.49 -9.35
N LEU A 377 -17.85 -13.80 -8.82
CA LEU A 377 -17.06 -12.83 -9.56
C LEU A 377 -16.10 -13.52 -10.56
N ILE A 378 -15.41 -14.58 -10.13
CA ILE A 378 -14.36 -15.23 -10.93
C ILE A 378 -14.89 -16.32 -11.88
N ASN A 379 -16.07 -16.85 -11.64
CA ASN A 379 -16.71 -17.91 -12.42
C ASN A 379 -17.90 -17.40 -13.29
N LYS A 380 -17.79 -16.17 -13.76
CA LYS A 380 -18.78 -15.55 -14.66
C LYS A 380 -18.66 -16.08 -16.10
#